data_562adafb139c09634ff074766e8b1040
#
_entry.id   562adafb139c09634ff074766e8b1040
#
_cell.length_a   1.000
_cell.length_b   1.000
_cell.length_c   1.000
_cell.angle_alpha   90.00
_cell.angle_beta   90.00
_cell.angle_gamma   90.00
#
_symmetry.space_group_name_H-M   'P 1'
#
loop_
_entity.id
_entity.type
_entity.pdbx_description
1 polymer ?
#
loop_
_entity_poly.entity_id
_entity_poly.type
_entity_poly.pdbx_seq_one_letter_code
_entity_poly.pdbx_strand_id
1 'polypeptide(L)' 'MTNTLMTTLKNDTFLRALLKQPVEYTPVWMMRQAGRYLAEYNATRARAGDFLALCKTPALATEVTLQPLDRFPLDAAILF' A
#
# COMPACT_ATOMS: atom_id res chain seq x y z
N MET A 1 -16.20 -2.25 -16.99
CA MET A 1 -15.50 -1.12 -16.40
C MET A 1 -14.70 -1.56 -15.19
N THR A 2 -15.36 -1.70 -14.06
CA THR A 2 -14.68 -2.16 -12.86
C THR A 2 -14.03 -3.51 -13.05
N ASN A 3 -14.61 -4.39 -13.86
CA ASN A 3 -14.04 -5.71 -14.10
C ASN A 3 -12.68 -5.64 -14.78
N THR A 4 -12.50 -4.65 -15.67
CA THR A 4 -11.20 -4.51 -16.33
C THR A 4 -10.10 -4.27 -15.33
N LEU A 5 -10.34 -3.39 -14.35
CA LEU A 5 -9.36 -3.12 -13.33
C LEU A 5 -9.06 -4.37 -12.50
N MET A 6 -10.09 -5.12 -12.13
CA MET A 6 -9.93 -6.33 -11.34
C MET A 6 -9.15 -7.41 -12.10
N THR A 7 -9.42 -7.55 -13.41
CA THR A 7 -8.76 -8.59 -14.22
C THR A 7 -7.30 -8.27 -14.50
N THR A 8 -6.88 -7.01 -14.34
CA THR A 8 -5.49 -6.62 -14.55
C THR A 8 -4.63 -6.73 -13.30
N LEU A 9 -5.24 -6.92 -12.13
CA LEU A 9 -4.49 -7.06 -10.89
C LEU A 9 -3.88 -8.45 -10.80
N LYS A 10 -2.61 -8.50 -10.44
CA LYS A 10 -1.93 -9.78 -10.19
C LYS A 10 -2.44 -10.44 -8.92
N ASN A 11 -2.77 -9.64 -7.92
CA ASN A 11 -3.30 -10.13 -6.65
C ASN A 11 -4.59 -9.38 -6.37
N ASP A 12 -5.72 -10.04 -6.59
CA ASP A 12 -7.04 -9.48 -6.35
C ASP A 12 -7.71 -10.09 -5.10
N THR A 13 -6.94 -10.75 -4.24
CA THR A 13 -7.45 -11.47 -3.08
C THR A 13 -8.31 -10.58 -2.20
N PHE A 14 -7.82 -9.37 -1.91
CA PHE A 14 -8.58 -8.44 -1.06
C PHE A 14 -9.91 -8.04 -1.71
N LEU A 15 -9.89 -7.74 -3.01
CA LEU A 15 -11.12 -7.37 -3.72
C LEU A 15 -12.11 -8.52 -3.76
N ARG A 16 -11.64 -9.74 -4.00
CA ARG A 16 -12.51 -10.91 -4.02
C ARG A 16 -13.14 -11.14 -2.65
N ALA A 17 -12.38 -10.97 -1.58
CA ALA A 17 -12.90 -11.11 -0.23
C ALA A 17 -14.00 -10.07 0.06
N LEU A 18 -13.79 -8.81 -0.37
CA LEU A 18 -14.79 -7.77 -0.23
C LEU A 18 -16.08 -8.08 -0.99
N LEU A 19 -15.95 -8.75 -2.13
CA LEU A 19 -17.09 -9.15 -2.95
C LEU A 19 -17.68 -10.48 -2.50
N LYS A 20 -17.21 -11.04 -1.39
CA LYS A 20 -17.68 -12.31 -0.84
C LYS A 20 -17.43 -13.47 -1.77
N GLN A 21 -16.38 -13.40 -2.57
CA GLN A 21 -15.96 -14.46 -3.45
C GLN A 21 -14.94 -15.35 -2.73
N PRO A 22 -14.82 -16.64 -3.15
CA PRO A 22 -13.83 -17.52 -2.53
C PRO A 22 -12.41 -17.02 -2.71
N VAL A 23 -11.61 -17.14 -1.66
CA VAL A 23 -10.20 -16.81 -1.68
C VAL A 23 -9.40 -17.93 -1.03
N GLU A 24 -8.13 -18.03 -1.41
CA GLU A 24 -7.26 -19.11 -0.92
C GLU A 24 -6.78 -18.87 0.50
N TYR A 25 -6.77 -17.62 0.95
CA TYR A 25 -6.32 -17.25 2.30
C TYR A 25 -6.94 -15.90 2.64
N THR A 26 -6.92 -15.54 3.92
CA THR A 26 -7.40 -14.24 4.36
C THR A 26 -6.43 -13.16 3.91
N PRO A 27 -6.90 -12.14 3.17
CA PRO A 27 -6.02 -11.04 2.76
C PRO A 27 -5.55 -10.25 3.97
N VAL A 28 -4.31 -9.76 3.89
CA VAL A 28 -3.64 -9.10 5.01
C VAL A 28 -3.15 -7.71 4.60
N TRP A 29 -3.42 -6.75 5.46
CA TRP A 29 -2.77 -5.45 5.49
C TRP A 29 -2.13 -5.29 6.84
N MET A 30 -0.90 -4.78 6.87
CA MET A 30 -0.19 -4.58 8.13
C MET A 30 -0.19 -3.11 8.49
N MET A 31 -0.64 -2.78 9.71
CA MET A 31 -0.55 -1.42 10.19
C MET A 31 0.92 -1.02 10.30
N ARG A 32 1.29 0.07 9.68
CA ARG A 32 2.69 0.47 9.56
C ARG A 32 3.02 1.80 10.23
N GLN A 33 2.05 2.42 10.91
CA GLN A 33 2.24 3.71 11.56
C GLN A 33 2.97 4.69 10.63
N ALA A 34 2.44 4.88 9.44
CA ALA A 34 3.05 5.68 8.38
C ALA A 34 4.42 5.16 7.94
N GLY A 35 4.75 3.91 8.28
CA GLY A 35 5.98 3.29 7.82
C GLY A 35 7.22 3.54 8.67
N ARG A 36 7.04 4.05 9.87
CA ARG A 36 8.17 4.48 10.72
C ARG A 36 9.22 3.39 10.96
N TYR A 37 8.84 2.12 10.92
CA TYR A 37 9.77 1.01 11.14
C TYR A 37 10.58 0.64 9.91
N LEU A 38 10.34 1.28 8.78
CA LEU A 38 11.07 1.01 7.55
C LEU A 38 12.14 2.05 7.33
N ALA A 39 13.38 1.60 7.08
CA ALA A 39 14.48 2.51 6.79
C ALA A 39 14.21 3.33 5.53
N GLU A 40 13.64 2.69 4.50
CA GLU A 40 13.31 3.37 3.25
C GLU A 40 12.25 4.47 3.45
N TYR A 41 11.29 4.26 4.35
CA TYR A 41 10.32 5.30 4.67
C TYR A 41 11.01 6.50 5.32
N ASN A 42 11.87 6.25 6.29
CA ASN A 42 12.55 7.33 7.01
C ASN A 42 13.43 8.15 6.07
N ALA A 43 14.07 7.50 5.09
CA ALA A 43 14.88 8.20 4.09
C ALA A 43 14.01 9.09 3.22
N THR A 44 12.85 8.60 2.77
CA THR A 44 11.93 9.39 1.95
C THR A 44 11.37 10.57 2.74
N ARG A 45 11.00 10.34 4.00
CA ARG A 45 10.47 11.40 4.86
C ARG A 45 11.51 12.50 5.08
N ALA A 46 12.77 12.13 5.24
CA ALA A 46 13.83 13.11 5.41
C ALA A 46 13.99 13.97 4.16
N ARG A 47 13.85 13.38 2.97
CA ARG A 47 13.88 14.16 1.72
C ARG A 47 12.71 15.11 1.60
N ALA A 48 11.56 14.73 2.12
CA ALA A 48 10.35 15.56 2.05
C ALA A 48 10.40 16.74 3.04
N GLY A 49 11.10 16.58 4.15
CA GLY A 49 11.22 17.61 5.17
C GLY A 49 10.35 17.32 6.40
N ASP A 50 9.04 17.16 6.20
CA ASP A 50 8.15 16.81 7.29
C ASP A 50 7.00 15.92 6.78
N PHE A 51 6.16 15.48 7.71
CA PHE A 51 5.09 14.55 7.37
C PHE A 51 4.05 15.17 6.43
N LEU A 52 3.67 16.42 6.68
CA LEU A 52 2.68 17.06 5.82
C LEU A 52 3.20 17.27 4.40
N ALA A 53 4.46 17.67 4.27
CA ALA A 53 5.09 17.81 2.95
C ALA A 53 5.12 16.46 2.23
N LEU A 54 5.41 15.39 2.95
CA LEU A 54 5.39 14.04 2.40
C LEU A 54 4.00 13.69 1.86
N CYS A 55 2.96 13.92 2.66
CA CYS A 55 1.60 13.59 2.27
C CYS A 55 1.09 14.44 1.10
N LYS A 56 1.55 15.69 1.00
CA LYS A 56 1.10 16.62 -0.05
C LYS A 56 1.88 16.48 -1.35
N THR A 57 2.93 15.70 -1.39
CA THR A 57 3.70 15.47 -2.60
C THR A 57 3.30 14.12 -3.19
N PRO A 58 2.50 14.09 -4.28
CA PRO A 58 1.94 12.82 -4.77
C PRO A 58 2.98 11.76 -5.06
N ALA A 59 4.12 12.14 -5.65
CA ALA A 59 5.16 11.17 -5.97
C ALA A 59 5.74 10.52 -4.71
N LEU A 60 5.98 11.32 -3.66
CA LEU A 60 6.54 10.81 -2.41
C LEU A 60 5.50 10.02 -1.62
N ALA A 61 4.24 10.47 -1.61
CA ALA A 61 3.17 9.74 -0.95
C ALA A 61 2.98 8.36 -1.59
N THR A 62 3.06 8.29 -2.91
CA THR A 62 2.99 7.01 -3.63
C THR A 62 4.18 6.13 -3.28
N GLU A 63 5.37 6.70 -3.26
CA GLU A 63 6.58 5.94 -2.95
C GLU A 63 6.47 5.26 -1.58
N VAL A 64 6.09 6.00 -0.54
CA VAL A 64 6.01 5.43 0.81
C VAL A 64 4.86 4.45 0.96
N THR A 65 3.79 4.63 0.19
CA THR A 65 2.67 3.69 0.21
C THR A 65 3.07 2.34 -0.37
N LEU A 66 3.92 2.33 -1.38
CA LEU A 66 4.35 1.10 -2.04
C LEU A 66 5.50 0.39 -1.32
N GLN A 67 6.28 1.10 -0.49
CA GLN A 67 7.44 0.50 0.16
C GLN A 67 7.13 -0.77 0.95
N PRO A 68 6.08 -0.82 1.79
CA PRO A 68 5.77 -2.07 2.49
C PRO A 68 5.39 -3.21 1.55
N LEU A 69 4.75 -2.91 0.42
CA LEU A 69 4.37 -3.92 -0.55
C LEU A 69 5.59 -4.51 -1.25
N ASP A 70 6.63 -3.71 -1.45
CA ASP A 70 7.88 -4.20 -2.02
C ASP A 70 8.63 -5.12 -1.05
N ARG A 71 8.45 -4.89 0.24
CA ARG A 71 9.20 -5.61 1.27
C ARG A 71 8.48 -6.85 1.78
N PHE A 72 7.15 -6.81 1.83
CA PHE A 72 6.35 -7.89 2.40
C PHE A 72 5.24 -8.29 1.43
N PRO A 73 4.83 -9.56 1.44
CA PRO A 73 3.74 -10.03 0.55
C PRO A 73 2.37 -9.65 1.11
N LEU A 74 2.10 -8.37 1.20
CA LEU A 74 0.82 -7.86 1.68
C LEU A 74 -0.21 -7.83 0.57
N ASP A 75 -1.48 -7.81 0.95
CA ASP A 75 -2.59 -7.84 0.00
C ASP A 75 -3.23 -6.49 -0.22
N ALA A 76 -2.87 -5.50 0.58
CA ALA A 76 -3.44 -4.17 0.49
C ALA A 76 -2.48 -3.14 1.07
N ALA A 77 -2.70 -1.88 0.70
CA ALA A 77 -1.97 -0.75 1.24
C ALA A 77 -2.95 0.37 1.53
N ILE A 78 -2.61 1.22 2.49
CA ILE A 78 -3.41 2.40 2.82
C ILE A 78 -2.57 3.64 2.54
N LEU A 79 -3.14 4.54 1.75
CA LEU A 79 -2.55 5.83 1.47
C LEU A 79 -2.86 6.78 2.63
N PHE A 80 -1.84 7.41 3.14
CA PHE A 80 -2.02 8.42 4.18
C PHE A 80 -2.03 9.82 3.61
#